data_18078d1a18993be185e20f831a734b0b
#
_entry.id   18078d1a18993be185e20f831a734b0b
#
_cell.length_a   1.000
_cell.length_b   1.000
_cell.length_c   1.000
_cell.angle_alpha   90.00
_cell.angle_beta   90.00
_cell.angle_gamma   90.00
#
_symmetry.space_group_name_H-M   'P 1'
#
loop_
_entity.id
_entity.type
_entity.pdbx_description
1 polymer ?
#
loop_
_entity_poly.entity_id
_entity_poly.type
_entity_poly.pdbx_seq_one_letter_code
_entity_poly.pdbx_strand_id
1 'polypeptide(L)'
;MKEISEYKEAVVEWIDANKAEFEKISHHLFAHPELGLEEYESAKQLTDVLEKYGFTVDKGVSGMPTAFVASYGSGKPVIGFNAEYDCLPGLSQKAGSPKKEPVIEGAPGQGCGHCILGTAEVLGAIALSQIMRNEGITGTIKIFGSPAEEICVGKPFMARDGFYDGVDCFLDWHPFYYNKAHYDTCGAYFSIKYHWKGRQAHGNAPWNGRSSLDAALLAGQGIEMLREHYEPAAADRGNTINYTFSHVGPEIANVVPADTTMWVVGRFTTSELMKDVIERVDRCVEAGAMATETTFEKEILCETHEKIPNKVLSKMIYDNFAELGAPDFTPEEQELAKEMQKNDGVEVKGLDTELMEFGTSGTVLCDTSEFSWCAPYATFWMTAAPEGGWHNWKVASCVGSSIGDKTLIQAGKLMAFNGLTAMMTPSILEEAAKEWKERMNGRVYECLIPCLLYTSDAAD
;
A
#
# COMPACT_ATOMS: atom_id res chain seq x y z
N MET A 1 -14.88 -28.08 -22.21
CA MET A 1 -14.16 -27.36 -21.15
C MET A 1 -14.59 -27.98 -19.83
N LYS A 2 -13.68 -28.14 -18.91
CA LYS A 2 -13.97 -28.52 -17.53
C LYS A 2 -14.83 -27.46 -16.85
N GLU A 3 -15.51 -27.79 -15.78
CA GLU A 3 -16.16 -26.80 -14.92
C GLU A 3 -15.09 -25.96 -14.18
N ILE A 4 -15.42 -24.73 -13.82
CA ILE A 4 -14.46 -23.83 -13.14
C ILE A 4 -13.99 -24.39 -11.79
N SER A 5 -14.82 -25.16 -11.12
CA SER A 5 -14.50 -25.88 -9.88
C SER A 5 -13.36 -26.87 -10.05
N GLU A 6 -13.30 -27.62 -11.17
CA GLU A 6 -12.20 -28.57 -11.46
C GLU A 6 -10.87 -27.85 -11.66
N TYR A 7 -10.88 -26.63 -12.22
CA TYR A 7 -9.68 -25.82 -12.33
C TYR A 7 -9.23 -25.24 -10.97
N LYS A 8 -10.19 -24.86 -10.12
CA LYS A 8 -9.90 -24.42 -8.74
C LYS A 8 -9.29 -25.55 -7.90
N GLU A 9 -9.79 -26.76 -8.03
CA GLU A 9 -9.17 -27.94 -7.40
C GLU A 9 -7.72 -28.13 -7.86
N ALA A 10 -7.46 -28.03 -9.17
CA ALA A 10 -6.10 -28.11 -9.71
C ALA A 10 -5.18 -26.98 -9.22
N VAL A 11 -5.70 -25.76 -8.99
CA VAL A 11 -4.95 -24.67 -8.34
C VAL A 11 -4.55 -25.06 -6.93
N VAL A 12 -5.49 -25.58 -6.13
CA VAL A 12 -5.22 -26.01 -4.74
C VAL A 12 -4.14 -27.10 -4.72
N GLU A 13 -4.30 -28.13 -5.55
CA GLU A 13 -3.32 -29.23 -5.64
C GLU A 13 -1.92 -28.71 -6.02
N TRP A 14 -1.84 -27.80 -6.99
CA TRP A 14 -0.56 -27.24 -7.42
C TRP A 14 0.09 -26.42 -6.31
N ILE A 15 -0.67 -25.53 -5.65
CA ILE A 15 -0.15 -24.71 -4.55
C ILE A 15 0.31 -25.57 -3.39
N ASP A 16 -0.50 -26.56 -2.96
CA ASP A 16 -0.15 -27.44 -1.84
C ASP A 16 1.11 -28.27 -2.12
N ALA A 17 1.34 -28.65 -3.38
CA ALA A 17 2.55 -29.36 -3.80
C ALA A 17 3.81 -28.47 -3.86
N ASN A 18 3.65 -27.15 -4.03
CA ASN A 18 4.76 -26.22 -4.23
C ASN A 18 4.95 -25.20 -3.10
N LYS A 19 4.08 -25.19 -2.08
CA LYS A 19 4.04 -24.16 -1.02
C LYS A 19 5.38 -23.91 -0.33
N ALA A 20 6.18 -24.96 -0.09
CA ALA A 20 7.45 -24.85 0.61
C ALA A 20 8.47 -23.92 -0.08
N GLU A 21 8.39 -23.73 -1.39
CA GLU A 21 9.22 -22.75 -2.11
C GLU A 21 8.83 -21.34 -1.74
N PHE A 22 7.54 -21.04 -1.68
CA PHE A 22 7.02 -19.69 -1.40
C PHE A 22 7.09 -19.34 0.09
N GLU A 23 6.87 -20.31 0.97
CA GLU A 23 7.15 -20.14 2.41
C GLU A 23 8.63 -19.75 2.63
N LYS A 24 9.56 -20.39 1.91
CA LYS A 24 10.98 -20.02 1.98
C LYS A 24 11.27 -18.61 1.46
N ILE A 25 10.60 -18.18 0.38
CA ILE A 25 10.75 -16.80 -0.13
C ILE A 25 10.25 -15.81 0.92
N SER A 26 9.05 -15.99 1.46
CA SER A 26 8.48 -15.13 2.50
C SER A 26 9.37 -15.06 3.74
N HIS A 27 9.90 -16.19 4.20
CA HIS A 27 10.84 -16.22 5.32
C HIS A 27 12.15 -15.49 5.01
N HIS A 28 12.61 -15.51 3.74
CA HIS A 28 13.78 -14.73 3.33
C HIS A 28 13.49 -13.22 3.42
N LEU A 29 12.36 -12.75 2.87
CA LEU A 29 11.94 -11.36 2.95
C LEU A 29 11.74 -10.91 4.41
N PHE A 30 11.17 -11.78 5.25
CA PHE A 30 11.03 -11.54 6.68
C PHE A 30 12.38 -11.36 7.40
N ALA A 31 13.34 -12.20 7.06
CA ALA A 31 14.67 -12.18 7.69
C ALA A 31 15.57 -11.04 7.19
N HIS A 32 15.28 -10.47 6.02
CA HIS A 32 16.01 -9.39 5.37
C HIS A 32 15.07 -8.23 5.04
N PRO A 33 14.48 -7.58 6.06
CA PRO A 33 13.50 -6.52 5.86
C PRO A 33 14.18 -5.27 5.29
N GLU A 34 13.63 -4.73 4.19
CA GLU A 34 14.14 -3.58 3.45
C GLU A 34 13.10 -2.46 3.45
N LEU A 35 13.56 -1.22 3.65
CA LEU A 35 12.69 -0.03 3.60
C LEU A 35 12.31 0.32 2.16
N GLY A 36 11.28 1.15 2.01
CA GLY A 36 10.80 1.62 0.73
C GLY A 36 11.92 2.24 -0.14
N LEU A 37 11.95 1.88 -1.42
CA LEU A 37 12.97 2.18 -2.44
C LEU A 37 14.33 1.50 -2.24
N GLU A 38 14.51 0.69 -1.19
CA GLU A 38 15.71 -0.09 -0.89
C GLU A 38 15.49 -1.61 -0.98
N GLU A 39 14.35 -2.07 -1.51
CA GLU A 39 13.88 -3.47 -1.51
C GLU A 39 14.57 -4.34 -2.57
N TYR A 40 15.90 -4.27 -2.66
CA TYR A 40 16.68 -4.94 -3.73
C TYR A 40 16.62 -6.46 -3.65
N GLU A 41 16.81 -7.03 -2.46
CA GLU A 41 16.75 -8.48 -2.25
C GLU A 41 15.33 -9.01 -2.38
N SER A 42 14.35 -8.28 -1.85
CA SER A 42 12.94 -8.62 -1.93
C SER A 42 12.46 -8.67 -3.38
N ALA A 43 12.69 -7.61 -4.15
CA ALA A 43 12.37 -7.56 -5.58
C ALA A 43 13.10 -8.67 -6.36
N LYS A 44 14.36 -8.95 -6.03
CA LYS A 44 15.13 -10.02 -6.65
C LYS A 44 14.52 -11.40 -6.40
N GLN A 45 14.17 -11.74 -5.16
CA GLN A 45 13.55 -13.04 -4.82
C GLN A 45 12.24 -13.24 -5.60
N LEU A 46 11.39 -12.22 -5.66
CA LEU A 46 10.11 -12.29 -6.37
C LEU A 46 10.31 -12.38 -7.89
N THR A 47 11.22 -11.61 -8.46
CA THR A 47 11.49 -11.66 -9.90
C THR A 47 12.18 -12.96 -10.33
N ASP A 48 13.10 -13.49 -9.55
CA ASP A 48 13.78 -14.76 -9.85
C ASP A 48 12.79 -15.93 -9.92
N VAL A 49 11.82 -16.01 -9.00
CA VAL A 49 10.80 -17.07 -9.03
C VAL A 49 9.82 -16.87 -10.20
N LEU A 50 9.44 -15.64 -10.54
CA LEU A 50 8.61 -15.36 -11.70
C LEU A 50 9.29 -15.78 -13.02
N GLU A 51 10.56 -15.40 -13.21
CA GLU A 51 11.36 -15.81 -14.37
C GLU A 51 11.49 -17.35 -14.45
N LYS A 52 11.71 -18.02 -13.31
CA LYS A 52 11.75 -19.49 -13.23
C LYS A 52 10.47 -20.15 -13.76
N TYR A 53 9.31 -19.54 -13.49
CA TYR A 53 8.02 -20.09 -13.94
C TYR A 53 7.56 -19.54 -15.31
N GLY A 54 8.42 -18.80 -16.01
CA GLY A 54 8.24 -18.41 -17.42
C GLY A 54 7.57 -17.07 -17.62
N PHE A 55 7.53 -16.21 -16.61
CA PHE A 55 7.16 -14.80 -16.78
C PHE A 55 8.30 -14.03 -17.46
N THR A 56 7.95 -13.08 -18.29
CA THR A 56 8.86 -12.05 -18.78
C THR A 56 8.83 -10.89 -17.78
N VAL A 57 9.98 -10.47 -17.29
CA VAL A 57 10.09 -9.46 -16.23
C VAL A 57 10.86 -8.24 -16.71
N ASP A 58 10.20 -7.07 -16.68
CA ASP A 58 10.80 -5.75 -16.87
C ASP A 58 11.14 -5.17 -15.50
N LYS A 59 12.44 -4.98 -15.22
CA LYS A 59 12.96 -4.50 -13.92
C LYS A 59 13.36 -3.04 -14.00
N GLY A 60 13.29 -2.31 -12.88
CA GLY A 60 13.68 -0.91 -12.80
C GLY A 60 12.70 0.04 -13.51
N VAL A 61 11.42 -0.31 -13.55
CA VAL A 61 10.39 0.49 -14.20
C VAL A 61 10.15 1.81 -13.45
N SER A 62 9.70 2.82 -14.15
CA SER A 62 9.46 4.18 -13.62
C SER A 62 10.69 4.83 -12.95
N GLY A 63 11.90 4.37 -13.29
CA GLY A 63 13.13 4.86 -12.69
C GLY A 63 13.39 4.35 -11.27
N MET A 64 12.55 3.44 -10.76
CA MET A 64 12.72 2.81 -9.44
C MET A 64 13.45 1.46 -9.59
N PRO A 65 14.69 1.31 -9.11
CA PRO A 65 15.47 0.08 -9.30
C PRO A 65 14.80 -1.19 -8.77
N THR A 66 13.95 -1.06 -7.77
CA THR A 66 13.26 -2.17 -7.11
C THR A 66 11.86 -2.45 -7.66
N ALA A 67 11.31 -1.56 -8.52
CA ALA A 67 10.04 -1.78 -9.19
C ALA A 67 10.17 -2.75 -10.39
N PHE A 68 9.13 -3.55 -10.63
CA PHE A 68 9.10 -4.44 -11.79
C PHE A 68 7.69 -4.65 -12.34
N VAL A 69 7.61 -5.06 -13.60
CA VAL A 69 6.38 -5.58 -14.21
C VAL A 69 6.67 -6.95 -14.80
N ALA A 70 5.97 -7.97 -14.33
CA ALA A 70 6.08 -9.32 -14.86
C ALA A 70 4.82 -9.67 -15.67
N SER A 71 5.00 -10.36 -16.79
CA SER A 71 3.91 -10.71 -17.69
C SER A 71 3.97 -12.18 -18.11
N TYR A 72 2.80 -12.84 -18.16
CA TYR A 72 2.64 -14.20 -18.66
C TYR A 72 1.40 -14.32 -19.55
N GLY A 73 1.49 -15.13 -20.60
CA GLY A 73 0.39 -15.33 -21.55
C GLY A 73 0.29 -14.22 -22.60
N SER A 74 -0.83 -14.14 -23.29
CA SER A 74 -1.08 -13.10 -24.32
C SER A 74 -2.55 -12.97 -24.62
N GLY A 75 -2.94 -11.78 -25.09
CA GLY A 75 -4.32 -11.44 -25.43
C GLY A 75 -5.15 -11.04 -24.23
N LYS A 76 -6.46 -10.97 -24.44
CA LYS A 76 -7.45 -10.56 -23.43
C LYS A 76 -8.11 -11.78 -22.78
N PRO A 77 -8.56 -11.64 -21.51
CA PRO A 77 -8.41 -10.44 -20.67
C PRO A 77 -7.00 -10.29 -20.11
N VAL A 78 -6.65 -9.07 -19.68
CA VAL A 78 -5.42 -8.75 -18.95
C VAL A 78 -5.77 -8.52 -17.48
N ILE A 79 -5.30 -9.41 -16.61
CA ILE A 79 -5.55 -9.35 -15.17
C ILE A 79 -4.29 -8.87 -14.47
N GLY A 80 -4.41 -7.78 -13.70
CA GLY A 80 -3.34 -7.21 -12.90
C GLY A 80 -3.35 -7.74 -11.47
N PHE A 81 -2.17 -8.05 -10.94
CA PHE A 81 -1.90 -8.42 -9.55
C PHE A 81 -0.91 -7.42 -8.96
N ASN A 82 -1.00 -7.14 -7.67
CA ASN A 82 -0.14 -6.19 -6.96
C ASN A 82 0.80 -6.93 -6.01
N ALA A 83 2.10 -6.72 -6.10
CA ALA A 83 3.06 -7.26 -5.15
C ALA A 83 3.77 -6.13 -4.41
N GLU A 84 3.58 -6.06 -3.09
CA GLU A 84 4.27 -5.17 -2.16
C GLU A 84 5.29 -5.98 -1.35
N TYR A 85 6.43 -5.36 -1.01
CA TYR A 85 7.54 -6.09 -0.36
C TYR A 85 8.43 -5.21 0.52
N ASP A 86 8.09 -3.93 0.71
CA ASP A 86 8.75 -3.03 1.65
C ASP A 86 8.38 -3.34 3.10
N CYS A 87 9.06 -2.70 4.05
CA CYS A 87 8.82 -2.88 5.46
C CYS A 87 8.87 -1.54 6.23
N LEU A 88 8.60 -1.61 7.52
CA LEU A 88 8.53 -0.45 8.40
C LEU A 88 9.77 -0.31 9.28
N PRO A 89 10.24 0.93 9.57
CA PRO A 89 11.34 1.17 10.48
C PRO A 89 10.99 0.78 11.91
N GLY A 90 11.97 0.30 12.68
CA GLY A 90 11.84 0.05 14.12
C GLY A 90 10.97 -1.13 14.53
N LEU A 91 10.55 -1.99 13.58
CA LEU A 91 9.67 -3.13 13.83
C LEU A 91 10.35 -4.49 13.71
N SER A 92 11.68 -4.54 13.84
CA SER A 92 12.40 -5.81 13.97
C SER A 92 11.80 -6.64 15.09
N GLN A 93 11.45 -7.89 14.80
CA GLN A 93 10.73 -8.76 15.73
C GLN A 93 11.08 -10.23 15.49
N LYS A 94 11.22 -10.98 16.57
CA LYS A 94 11.37 -12.44 16.51
C LYS A 94 10.05 -13.09 16.11
N ALA A 95 10.11 -13.93 15.08
CA ALA A 95 8.97 -14.69 14.62
C ALA A 95 8.38 -15.60 15.71
N GLY A 96 7.06 -15.66 15.82
CA GLY A 96 6.35 -16.51 16.78
C GLY A 96 6.56 -16.16 18.24
N SER A 97 7.10 -14.97 18.56
CA SER A 97 7.23 -14.53 19.96
C SER A 97 5.92 -13.95 20.49
N PRO A 98 5.44 -14.36 21.68
CA PRO A 98 4.21 -13.81 22.27
C PRO A 98 4.39 -12.41 22.85
N LYS A 99 5.56 -11.80 22.74
CA LYS A 99 5.89 -10.48 23.30
C LYS A 99 6.75 -9.68 22.33
N LYS A 100 6.84 -8.37 22.56
CA LYS A 100 7.79 -7.52 21.85
C LYS A 100 9.23 -7.99 22.17
N GLU A 101 9.90 -8.52 21.17
CA GLU A 101 11.25 -9.11 21.27
C GLU A 101 12.01 -8.81 19.97
N PRO A 102 12.58 -7.60 19.82
CA PRO A 102 13.34 -7.24 18.63
C PRO A 102 14.53 -8.20 18.43
N VAL A 103 14.77 -8.61 17.18
CA VAL A 103 16.02 -9.33 16.83
C VAL A 103 17.20 -8.37 16.86
N ILE A 104 16.99 -7.16 16.31
CA ILE A 104 17.95 -6.05 16.35
C ILE A 104 17.16 -4.80 16.75
N GLU A 105 17.55 -4.18 17.88
CA GLU A 105 16.85 -2.99 18.40
C GLU A 105 16.89 -1.84 17.40
N GLY A 106 15.72 -1.26 17.10
CA GLY A 106 15.57 -0.15 16.18
C GLY A 106 15.66 -0.50 14.68
N ALA A 107 15.98 -1.75 14.33
CA ALA A 107 16.04 -2.18 12.95
C ALA A 107 14.64 -2.31 12.30
N PRO A 108 14.54 -2.25 10.96
CA PRO A 108 13.29 -2.45 10.24
C PRO A 108 12.70 -3.86 10.44
N GLY A 109 11.42 -4.00 10.15
CA GLY A 109 10.71 -5.28 10.26
C GLY A 109 9.35 -5.30 9.58
N GLN A 110 8.82 -6.48 9.36
CA GLN A 110 7.61 -6.78 8.60
C GLN A 110 6.32 -6.49 9.40
N GLY A 111 6.17 -5.26 9.88
CA GLY A 111 5.05 -4.82 10.69
C GLY A 111 3.73 -4.60 9.94
N CYS A 112 3.74 -4.61 8.61
CA CYS A 112 2.57 -4.62 7.73
C CYS A 112 2.33 -5.99 7.10
N GLY A 113 3.38 -6.82 6.98
CA GLY A 113 3.27 -8.18 6.44
C GLY A 113 3.46 -8.28 4.94
N HIS A 114 4.13 -7.31 4.30
CA HIS A 114 4.37 -7.33 2.87
C HIS A 114 5.23 -8.52 2.42
N CYS A 115 6.02 -9.13 3.32
CA CYS A 115 6.72 -10.39 3.01
C CYS A 115 5.77 -11.53 2.62
N ILE A 116 4.59 -11.63 3.24
CA ILE A 116 3.57 -12.60 2.84
C ILE A 116 2.66 -12.07 1.73
N LEU A 117 2.42 -10.74 1.67
CA LEU A 117 1.57 -10.12 0.67
C LEU A 117 2.14 -10.33 -0.74
N GLY A 118 3.30 -9.79 -1.02
CA GLY A 118 3.92 -9.89 -2.35
C GLY A 118 4.20 -11.34 -2.76
N THR A 119 4.58 -12.18 -1.78
CA THR A 119 4.81 -13.61 -2.06
C THR A 119 3.52 -14.36 -2.42
N ALA A 120 2.38 -14.05 -1.79
CA ALA A 120 1.10 -14.67 -2.11
C ALA A 120 0.55 -14.22 -3.47
N GLU A 121 0.73 -12.95 -3.84
CA GLU A 121 0.41 -12.43 -5.17
C GLU A 121 1.17 -13.20 -6.26
N VAL A 122 2.47 -13.34 -6.07
CA VAL A 122 3.35 -14.10 -6.99
C VAL A 122 2.95 -15.57 -7.03
N LEU A 123 2.68 -16.20 -5.88
CA LEU A 123 2.20 -17.59 -5.80
C LEU A 123 0.90 -17.78 -6.57
N GLY A 124 -0.10 -16.91 -6.34
CA GLY A 124 -1.40 -16.97 -6.99
C GLY A 124 -1.29 -16.81 -8.51
N ALA A 125 -0.51 -15.86 -8.96
CA ALA A 125 -0.29 -15.60 -10.39
C ALA A 125 0.48 -16.75 -11.07
N ILE A 126 1.49 -17.33 -10.41
CA ILE A 126 2.22 -18.49 -10.93
C ILE A 126 1.29 -19.71 -11.00
N ALA A 127 0.52 -20.01 -9.95
CA ALA A 127 -0.44 -21.11 -9.97
C ALA A 127 -1.44 -20.96 -11.12
N LEU A 128 -2.02 -19.79 -11.30
CA LEU A 128 -2.91 -19.47 -12.42
C LEU A 128 -2.21 -19.70 -13.77
N SER A 129 -0.96 -19.27 -13.92
CA SER A 129 -0.19 -19.45 -15.16
C SER A 129 0.03 -20.92 -15.52
N GLN A 130 0.21 -21.80 -14.52
CA GLN A 130 0.35 -23.24 -14.73
C GLN A 130 -0.97 -23.88 -15.20
N ILE A 131 -2.10 -23.46 -14.63
CA ILE A 131 -3.41 -23.91 -15.10
C ILE A 131 -3.67 -23.41 -16.52
N MET A 132 -3.40 -22.15 -16.82
CA MET A 132 -3.52 -21.59 -18.17
C MET A 132 -2.71 -22.40 -19.18
N ARG A 133 -1.46 -22.72 -18.86
CA ARG A 133 -0.58 -23.51 -19.73
C ARG A 133 -1.10 -24.92 -19.97
N ASN A 134 -1.52 -25.59 -18.89
CA ASN A 134 -1.92 -27.01 -18.96
C ASN A 134 -3.27 -27.20 -19.66
N GLU A 135 -4.17 -26.23 -19.55
CA GLU A 135 -5.54 -26.31 -20.02
C GLU A 135 -5.81 -25.44 -21.26
N GLY A 136 -4.80 -24.70 -21.75
CA GLY A 136 -4.92 -23.84 -22.93
C GLY A 136 -5.83 -22.63 -22.72
N ILE A 137 -5.92 -22.11 -21.49
CA ILE A 137 -6.69 -20.91 -21.19
C ILE A 137 -5.91 -19.69 -21.71
N THR A 138 -6.59 -18.86 -22.51
CA THR A 138 -6.01 -17.63 -23.08
C THR A 138 -6.25 -16.42 -22.19
N GLY A 139 -5.34 -15.47 -22.24
CA GLY A 139 -5.37 -14.23 -21.45
C GLY A 139 -3.96 -13.83 -21.05
N THR A 140 -3.84 -12.72 -20.37
CA THR A 140 -2.57 -12.19 -19.86
C THR A 140 -2.64 -11.98 -18.36
N ILE A 141 -1.64 -12.45 -17.63
CA ILE A 141 -1.38 -12.09 -16.25
C ILE A 141 -0.32 -11.01 -16.24
N LYS A 142 -0.54 -9.92 -15.51
CA LYS A 142 0.49 -8.94 -15.17
C LYS A 142 0.66 -8.86 -13.66
N ILE A 143 1.89 -8.85 -13.18
CA ILE A 143 2.21 -8.61 -11.77
C ILE A 143 2.99 -7.30 -11.72
N PHE A 144 2.53 -6.39 -10.89
CA PHE A 144 3.16 -5.10 -10.64
C PHE A 144 3.87 -5.18 -9.30
N GLY A 145 5.20 -5.27 -9.34
CA GLY A 145 6.04 -5.14 -8.15
C GLY A 145 6.12 -3.66 -7.79
N SER A 146 5.38 -3.30 -6.74
CA SER A 146 5.16 -1.93 -6.31
C SER A 146 5.98 -1.65 -5.05
N PRO A 147 7.18 -1.01 -5.16
CA PRO A 147 7.99 -0.67 -4.00
C PRO A 147 7.39 0.49 -3.22
N ALA A 148 7.85 0.68 -1.99
CA ALA A 148 7.59 1.85 -1.16
C ALA A 148 6.10 2.16 -0.94
N GLU A 149 5.28 1.11 -0.67
CA GLU A 149 3.86 1.27 -0.35
C GLU A 149 3.66 2.08 0.93
N GLU A 150 4.47 1.82 1.95
CA GLU A 150 4.38 2.46 3.28
C GLU A 150 4.58 3.99 3.25
N ILE A 151 5.11 4.51 2.15
CA ILE A 151 5.25 5.94 1.89
C ILE A 151 4.47 6.40 0.64
N CYS A 152 3.64 5.52 0.06
CA CYS A 152 2.74 5.79 -1.08
C CYS A 152 3.45 6.29 -2.34
N VAL A 153 4.63 5.74 -2.71
CA VAL A 153 5.44 6.25 -3.83
C VAL A 153 5.33 5.37 -5.07
N GLY A 154 5.45 4.05 -4.95
CA GLY A 154 5.62 3.16 -6.09
C GLY A 154 4.50 3.23 -7.12
N LYS A 155 3.26 3.07 -6.70
CA LYS A 155 2.11 2.96 -7.60
C LYS A 155 1.78 4.25 -8.37
N PRO A 156 1.82 5.47 -7.75
CA PRO A 156 1.63 6.71 -8.48
C PRO A 156 2.63 6.92 -9.62
N PHE A 157 3.91 6.57 -9.43
CA PHE A 157 4.92 6.68 -10.49
C PHE A 157 4.69 5.67 -11.63
N MET A 158 4.32 4.44 -11.30
CA MET A 158 3.99 3.42 -12.31
C MET A 158 2.74 3.79 -13.11
N ALA A 159 1.71 4.35 -12.45
CA ALA A 159 0.51 4.85 -13.09
C ALA A 159 0.82 6.03 -14.02
N ARG A 160 1.63 6.99 -13.57
CA ARG A 160 2.10 8.14 -14.36
C ARG A 160 2.75 7.70 -15.67
N ASP A 161 3.55 6.67 -15.61
CA ASP A 161 4.35 6.21 -16.76
C ASP A 161 3.60 5.20 -17.63
N GLY A 162 2.28 4.98 -17.37
CA GLY A 162 1.39 4.18 -18.22
C GLY A 162 1.53 2.67 -18.08
N PHE A 163 2.21 2.17 -17.04
CA PHE A 163 2.38 0.72 -16.86
C PHE A 163 1.06 -0.03 -16.63
N TYR A 164 0.01 0.67 -16.17
CA TYR A 164 -1.31 0.10 -15.93
C TYR A 164 -2.23 0.13 -17.15
N ASP A 165 -1.77 0.71 -18.27
CA ASP A 165 -2.57 0.80 -19.47
C ASP A 165 -2.94 -0.57 -20.03
N GLY A 166 -4.22 -0.69 -20.43
CA GLY A 166 -4.74 -1.88 -21.05
C GLY A 166 -5.02 -3.05 -20.12
N VAL A 167 -4.87 -2.89 -18.80
CA VAL A 167 -5.36 -3.85 -17.79
C VAL A 167 -6.89 -3.82 -17.77
N ASP A 168 -7.54 -5.00 -17.71
CA ASP A 168 -9.00 -5.10 -17.68
C ASP A 168 -9.55 -5.08 -16.26
N CYS A 169 -8.81 -5.60 -15.28
CA CYS A 169 -9.06 -5.40 -13.85
C CYS A 169 -7.80 -5.65 -13.02
N PHE A 170 -7.76 -5.05 -11.83
CA PHE A 170 -6.78 -5.32 -10.79
C PHE A 170 -7.42 -6.12 -9.67
N LEU A 171 -6.72 -7.16 -9.24
CA LEU A 171 -7.04 -7.99 -8.09
C LEU A 171 -5.90 -7.87 -7.09
N ASP A 172 -6.25 -7.76 -5.81
CA ASP A 172 -5.31 -7.44 -4.76
C ASP A 172 -5.75 -8.07 -3.44
N TRP A 173 -4.86 -8.11 -2.45
CA TRP A 173 -5.17 -8.54 -1.11
C TRP A 173 -4.27 -7.84 -0.08
N HIS A 174 -4.67 -7.89 1.18
CA HIS A 174 -3.84 -7.39 2.26
C HIS A 174 -3.95 -8.27 3.50
N PRO A 175 -2.85 -8.65 4.18
CA PRO A 175 -2.91 -9.29 5.48
C PRO A 175 -3.54 -8.34 6.52
N PHE A 176 -4.40 -8.88 7.40
CA PHE A 176 -5.06 -8.08 8.43
C PHE A 176 -5.42 -8.94 9.65
N TYR A 177 -6.36 -8.49 10.47
CA TYR A 177 -6.83 -9.23 11.65
C TYR A 177 -8.27 -9.74 11.51
N TYR A 178 -8.86 -9.68 10.32
CA TYR A 178 -10.15 -10.29 9.97
C TYR A 178 -10.19 -10.67 8.48
N ASN A 179 -11.22 -11.43 8.08
CA ASN A 179 -11.38 -11.91 6.71
C ASN A 179 -12.56 -11.19 6.05
N LYS A 180 -12.31 -10.46 4.95
CA LYS A 180 -13.32 -9.66 4.26
C LYS A 180 -12.97 -9.37 2.81
N ALA A 181 -13.96 -9.52 1.91
CA ALA A 181 -13.90 -8.94 0.58
C ALA A 181 -14.38 -7.47 0.63
N HIS A 182 -13.53 -6.55 0.25
CA HIS A 182 -13.78 -5.12 0.41
C HIS A 182 -14.55 -4.51 -0.75
N TYR A 183 -15.55 -3.72 -0.41
CA TYR A 183 -16.30 -2.85 -1.31
C TYR A 183 -16.48 -1.50 -0.63
N ASP A 184 -15.46 -0.69 -0.66
CA ASP A 184 -15.43 0.62 0.00
C ASP A 184 -14.42 1.55 -0.66
N THR A 185 -14.40 2.81 -0.23
CA THR A 185 -13.48 3.83 -0.69
C THR A 185 -12.50 4.22 0.39
N CYS A 186 -11.34 4.72 0.03
CA CYS A 186 -10.48 5.51 0.90
C CYS A 186 -10.35 6.92 0.34
N GLY A 187 -9.92 7.87 1.18
CA GLY A 187 -9.68 9.25 0.76
C GLY A 187 -8.42 9.41 -0.07
N ALA A 188 -8.33 10.55 -0.76
CA ALA A 188 -7.10 11.04 -1.37
C ALA A 188 -6.11 11.50 -0.28
N TYR A 189 -4.81 11.43 -0.56
CA TYR A 189 -3.76 11.75 0.39
C TYR A 189 -2.65 12.55 -0.26
N PHE A 190 -2.06 13.48 0.50
CA PHE A 190 -0.80 14.11 0.14
C PHE A 190 0.18 14.14 1.31
N SER A 191 1.46 14.14 0.96
CA SER A 191 2.59 14.33 1.85
C SER A 191 3.59 15.27 1.20
N ILE A 192 3.80 16.44 1.80
CA ILE A 192 4.60 17.53 1.23
C ILE A 192 5.49 18.11 2.33
N LYS A 193 6.77 18.35 2.02
CA LYS A 193 7.65 19.14 2.84
C LYS A 193 7.85 20.53 2.23
N TYR A 194 7.94 21.54 3.09
CA TYR A 194 8.29 22.90 2.74
C TYR A 194 9.56 23.28 3.49
N HIS A 195 10.59 23.66 2.75
CA HIS A 195 11.92 23.97 3.25
C HIS A 195 12.19 25.47 3.13
N TRP A 196 12.13 26.22 4.25
CA TRP A 196 12.44 27.65 4.23
C TRP A 196 13.92 27.89 4.44
N LYS A 197 14.46 28.83 3.65
CA LYS A 197 15.82 29.36 3.77
C LYS A 197 15.77 30.85 4.14
N GLY A 198 16.43 31.17 5.23
CA GLY A 198 16.56 32.53 5.75
C GLY A 198 18.02 32.98 5.84
N ARG A 199 18.30 33.83 6.83
CA ARG A 199 19.65 34.31 7.11
C ARG A 199 19.93 34.30 8.60
N GLN A 200 21.00 33.64 9.01
CA GLN A 200 21.45 33.59 10.40
C GLN A 200 21.91 34.98 10.88
N ALA A 201 21.69 35.25 12.16
CA ALA A 201 22.24 36.35 12.88
C ALA A 201 22.37 36.01 14.37
N HIS A 202 23.25 36.69 15.04
CA HIS A 202 23.36 36.58 16.50
C HIS A 202 22.10 37.14 17.21
N GLY A 203 21.61 36.45 18.26
CA GLY A 203 20.38 36.81 18.95
C GLY A 203 20.40 38.18 19.61
N ASN A 204 21.55 38.84 19.79
CA ASN A 204 21.63 40.21 20.24
C ASN A 204 21.59 41.26 19.10
N ALA A 205 21.60 40.82 17.83
CA ALA A 205 21.48 41.66 16.64
C ALA A 205 20.53 40.99 15.60
N PRO A 206 19.31 40.59 15.98
CA PRO A 206 18.43 39.78 15.15
C PRO A 206 17.95 40.50 13.89
N TRP A 207 17.97 41.84 13.87
CA TRP A 207 17.64 42.65 12.68
C TRP A 207 18.57 42.40 11.46
N ASN A 208 19.72 41.78 11.68
CA ASN A 208 20.62 41.34 10.61
C ASN A 208 20.22 39.96 10.01
N GLY A 209 19.29 39.24 10.68
CA GLY A 209 18.79 37.93 10.25
C GLY A 209 17.48 37.99 9.49
N ARG A 210 17.08 36.82 9.00
CA ARG A 210 15.71 36.50 8.49
C ARG A 210 15.37 35.10 8.96
N SER A 211 14.32 34.99 9.81
CA SER A 211 13.97 33.75 10.47
C SER A 211 13.14 32.86 9.57
N SER A 212 13.69 31.71 9.21
CA SER A 212 12.96 30.67 8.52
C SER A 212 11.87 30.03 9.41
N LEU A 213 12.10 29.99 10.73
CA LEU A 213 11.11 29.48 11.69
C LEU A 213 9.88 30.43 11.77
N ASP A 214 10.08 31.74 11.75
CA ASP A 214 8.94 32.68 11.76
C ASP A 214 8.10 32.52 10.50
N ALA A 215 8.72 32.28 9.33
CA ALA A 215 8.01 32.00 8.09
C ALA A 215 7.13 30.74 8.24
N ALA A 216 7.71 29.66 8.76
CA ALA A 216 7.02 28.41 8.96
C ALA A 216 5.90 28.50 10.02
N LEU A 217 6.10 29.27 11.08
CA LEU A 217 5.06 29.53 12.10
C LEU A 217 3.89 30.32 11.51
N LEU A 218 4.14 31.34 10.69
CA LEU A 218 3.08 32.10 10.00
C LEU A 218 2.31 31.20 9.01
N ALA A 219 3.01 30.38 8.25
CA ALA A 219 2.38 29.36 7.38
C ALA A 219 1.51 28.39 8.17
N GLY A 220 2.00 27.86 9.28
CA GLY A 220 1.25 26.98 10.18
C GLY A 220 -0.02 27.63 10.74
N GLN A 221 0.05 28.90 11.16
CA GLN A 221 -1.13 29.63 11.59
C GLN A 221 -2.14 29.83 10.45
N GLY A 222 -1.68 30.10 9.22
CA GLY A 222 -2.53 30.16 8.04
C GLY A 222 -3.23 28.85 7.77
N ILE A 223 -2.52 27.71 7.87
CA ILE A 223 -3.07 26.36 7.72
C ILE A 223 -4.14 26.08 8.79
N GLU A 224 -3.92 26.48 10.06
CA GLU A 224 -4.94 26.32 11.11
C GLU A 224 -6.23 27.09 10.79
N MET A 225 -6.11 28.30 10.22
CA MET A 225 -7.27 29.11 9.81
C MET A 225 -8.01 28.49 8.62
N LEU A 226 -7.35 27.70 7.75
CA LEU A 226 -8.00 27.01 6.64
C LEU A 226 -8.96 25.91 7.09
N ARG A 227 -8.78 25.32 8.27
CA ARG A 227 -9.56 24.17 8.75
C ARG A 227 -11.07 24.44 8.78
N GLU A 228 -11.50 25.68 8.94
CA GLU A 228 -12.92 26.07 8.94
C GLU A 228 -13.45 26.40 7.53
N HIS A 229 -12.59 26.38 6.50
CA HIS A 229 -12.91 26.90 5.18
C HIS A 229 -12.79 25.89 4.04
N TYR A 230 -12.76 24.61 4.35
CA TYR A 230 -12.98 23.53 3.39
C TYR A 230 -14.10 22.61 3.89
N GLU A 231 -14.74 21.90 2.96
CA GLU A 231 -15.90 21.07 3.27
C GLU A 231 -15.55 19.99 4.29
N PRO A 232 -16.28 19.90 5.42
CA PRO A 232 -16.10 18.80 6.36
C PRO A 232 -16.59 17.50 5.73
N ALA A 233 -15.86 16.40 5.94
CA ALA A 233 -16.33 15.12 5.49
C ALA A 233 -17.55 14.65 6.29
N ALA A 234 -18.44 13.91 5.64
CA ALA A 234 -19.59 13.32 6.29
C ALA A 234 -19.16 12.19 7.26
N ALA A 235 -19.63 12.30 8.46
CA ALA A 235 -19.77 11.34 9.57
C ALA A 235 -18.49 10.71 10.17
N ASP A 236 -17.60 10.02 9.46
CA ASP A 236 -16.57 9.20 10.12
C ASP A 236 -15.17 9.28 9.47
N ARG A 237 -15.01 10.06 8.41
CA ARG A 237 -13.71 10.35 7.79
C ARG A 237 -13.60 11.84 7.53
N GLY A 238 -12.87 12.52 8.41
CA GLY A 238 -12.66 13.96 8.26
C GLY A 238 -11.71 14.28 7.11
N ASN A 239 -11.99 15.34 6.39
CA ASN A 239 -10.96 16.07 5.66
C ASN A 239 -10.00 16.64 6.70
N THR A 240 -8.72 16.26 6.65
CA THR A 240 -7.76 16.62 7.70
C THR A 240 -6.44 17.09 7.11
N ILE A 241 -5.81 18.04 7.80
CA ILE A 241 -4.42 18.44 7.58
C ILE A 241 -3.69 18.31 8.91
N ASN A 242 -2.51 17.69 8.87
CA ASN A 242 -1.58 17.65 9.99
C ASN A 242 -0.22 18.14 9.52
N TYR A 243 0.55 18.77 10.42
CA TYR A 243 1.91 19.14 10.12
C TYR A 243 2.81 19.03 11.36
N THR A 244 4.10 18.88 11.10
CA THR A 244 5.15 18.93 12.12
C THR A 244 6.34 19.71 11.59
N PHE A 245 7.19 20.20 12.47
CA PHE A 245 8.51 20.71 12.11
C PHE A 245 9.51 19.55 12.16
N SER A 246 9.90 19.04 11.01
CA SER A 246 10.87 17.94 10.92
C SER A 246 12.32 18.39 11.07
N HIS A 247 12.57 19.68 10.85
CA HIS A 247 13.87 20.32 11.07
C HIS A 247 13.71 21.78 11.46
N VAL A 248 14.49 22.25 12.42
CA VAL A 248 14.67 23.66 12.76
C VAL A 248 16.15 23.88 13.11
N GLY A 249 16.87 24.60 12.29
CA GLY A 249 18.29 24.82 12.50
C GLY A 249 18.71 26.30 12.54
N PRO A 250 19.74 26.64 13.33
CA PRO A 250 20.47 25.80 14.27
C PRO A 250 19.71 25.56 15.58
N GLU A 251 19.96 24.43 16.24
CA GLU A 251 19.32 24.03 17.52
C GLU A 251 19.89 24.82 18.71
N ILE A 252 19.97 26.15 18.58
CA ILE A 252 20.46 27.02 19.62
C ILE A 252 19.67 28.36 19.65
N ALA A 253 19.12 28.70 20.80
CA ALA A 253 18.16 29.81 20.95
C ALA A 253 18.72 31.21 20.73
N ASN A 254 20.04 31.40 20.79
CA ASN A 254 20.67 32.70 20.62
C ASN A 254 21.14 33.01 19.16
N VAL A 255 20.64 32.25 18.21
CA VAL A 255 20.90 32.43 16.78
C VAL A 255 19.56 32.44 16.04
N VAL A 256 19.37 33.40 15.13
CA VAL A 256 18.19 33.45 14.25
C VAL A 256 18.19 32.25 13.36
N PRO A 257 17.13 31.37 13.37
CA PRO A 257 17.03 30.19 12.52
C PRO A 257 17.02 30.56 11.03
N ALA A 258 17.82 29.91 10.23
CA ALA A 258 17.93 30.15 8.78
C ALA A 258 17.51 28.96 7.93
N ASP A 259 17.21 27.82 8.56
CA ASP A 259 16.80 26.59 7.89
C ASP A 259 15.70 25.92 8.69
N THR A 260 14.52 25.76 8.08
CA THR A 260 13.37 25.17 8.76
C THR A 260 12.58 24.35 7.75
N THR A 261 12.23 23.12 8.12
CA THR A 261 11.38 22.23 7.33
C THR A 261 10.08 21.95 8.09
N MET A 262 8.96 22.21 7.44
CA MET A 262 7.63 21.78 7.88
C MET A 262 7.17 20.65 6.98
N TRP A 263 6.79 19.53 7.55
CA TRP A 263 6.18 18.41 6.86
C TRP A 263 4.67 18.45 7.07
N VAL A 264 3.93 18.56 5.97
CA VAL A 264 2.46 18.66 5.94
C VAL A 264 1.89 17.43 5.28
N VAL A 265 0.89 16.82 5.90
CA VAL A 265 0.11 15.70 5.34
C VAL A 265 -1.38 16.02 5.41
N GLY A 266 -2.12 15.56 4.41
CA GLY A 266 -3.56 15.76 4.37
C GLY A 266 -4.30 14.53 3.83
N ARG A 267 -5.52 14.35 4.31
CA ARG A 267 -6.47 13.32 3.86
C ARG A 267 -7.77 13.98 3.48
N PHE A 268 -8.29 13.66 2.30
CA PHE A 268 -9.49 14.28 1.75
C PHE A 268 -10.40 13.24 1.09
N THR A 269 -11.68 13.54 1.06
CA THR A 269 -12.67 12.63 0.45
C THR A 269 -12.51 12.49 -1.05
N THR A 270 -11.98 13.53 -1.73
CA THR A 270 -11.72 13.52 -3.17
C THR A 270 -10.39 14.20 -3.49
N SER A 271 -9.78 13.81 -4.59
CA SER A 271 -8.55 14.41 -5.11
C SER A 271 -8.76 15.86 -5.59
N GLU A 272 -9.95 16.20 -6.07
CA GLU A 272 -10.28 17.58 -6.46
C GLU A 272 -10.26 18.52 -5.25
N LEU A 273 -10.90 18.12 -4.12
CA LEU A 273 -10.85 18.89 -2.88
C LEU A 273 -9.42 18.97 -2.33
N MET A 274 -8.68 17.87 -2.40
CA MET A 274 -7.29 17.82 -2.00
C MET A 274 -6.44 18.84 -2.77
N LYS A 275 -6.56 18.89 -4.09
CA LYS A 275 -5.84 19.86 -4.95
C LYS A 275 -6.16 21.31 -4.57
N ASP A 276 -7.45 21.65 -4.37
CA ASP A 276 -7.85 23.00 -3.92
C ASP A 276 -7.22 23.36 -2.57
N VAL A 277 -7.18 22.40 -1.65
CA VAL A 277 -6.60 22.66 -0.32
C VAL A 277 -5.07 22.76 -0.38
N ILE A 278 -4.38 21.95 -1.18
CA ILE A 278 -2.92 22.08 -1.39
C ILE A 278 -2.58 23.50 -1.91
N GLU A 279 -3.31 24.01 -2.90
CA GLU A 279 -3.10 25.37 -3.41
C GLU A 279 -3.30 26.45 -2.32
N ARG A 280 -4.21 26.23 -1.38
CA ARG A 280 -4.40 27.15 -0.25
C ARG A 280 -3.28 27.05 0.79
N VAL A 281 -2.77 25.84 1.04
CA VAL A 281 -1.59 25.61 1.86
C VAL A 281 -0.38 26.31 1.24
N ASP A 282 -0.17 26.15 -0.08
CA ASP A 282 0.91 26.84 -0.81
C ASP A 282 0.84 28.36 -0.62
N ARG A 283 -0.36 28.96 -0.70
CA ARG A 283 -0.55 30.41 -0.43
C ARG A 283 -0.20 30.79 1.02
N CYS A 284 -0.45 29.94 2.00
CA CYS A 284 -0.04 30.19 3.39
C CYS A 284 1.49 30.17 3.53
N VAL A 285 2.14 29.24 2.84
CA VAL A 285 3.60 29.09 2.78
C VAL A 285 4.25 30.31 2.12
N GLU A 286 3.73 30.74 0.97
CA GLU A 286 4.16 31.95 0.25
C GLU A 286 4.01 33.22 1.12
N ALA A 287 2.87 33.37 1.79
CA ALA A 287 2.63 34.50 2.67
C ALA A 287 3.62 34.55 3.85
N GLY A 288 3.94 33.40 4.45
CA GLY A 288 4.95 33.28 5.49
C GLY A 288 6.33 33.71 5.01
N ALA A 289 6.74 33.21 3.84
CA ALA A 289 8.02 33.57 3.23
C ALA A 289 8.11 35.04 2.87
N MET A 290 7.05 35.57 2.28
CA MET A 290 6.97 37.04 1.94
C MET A 290 7.07 37.92 3.17
N ALA A 291 6.33 37.61 4.23
CA ALA A 291 6.29 38.40 5.46
C ALA A 291 7.65 38.44 6.19
N THR A 292 8.47 37.42 6.05
CA THR A 292 9.76 37.29 6.74
C THR A 292 10.97 37.50 5.85
N GLU A 293 10.76 37.88 4.58
CA GLU A 293 11.82 38.04 3.56
C GLU A 293 12.72 36.77 3.44
N THR A 294 12.11 35.59 3.50
CA THR A 294 12.76 34.28 3.28
C THR A 294 12.37 33.69 1.93
N THR A 295 13.01 32.61 1.53
CA THR A 295 12.63 31.79 0.39
C THR A 295 12.19 30.41 0.85
N PHE A 296 11.50 29.66 0.00
CA PHE A 296 11.17 28.26 0.28
C PHE A 296 11.26 27.39 -0.97
N GLU A 297 11.40 26.10 -0.75
CA GLU A 297 11.29 25.02 -1.74
C GLU A 297 10.18 24.08 -1.30
N LYS A 298 9.40 23.55 -2.27
CA LYS A 298 8.35 22.56 -2.05
C LYS A 298 8.83 21.19 -2.54
N GLU A 299 8.85 20.22 -1.65
CA GLU A 299 9.15 18.82 -1.94
C GLU A 299 7.86 18.00 -1.81
N ILE A 300 7.40 17.42 -2.91
CA ILE A 300 6.25 16.51 -2.92
C ILE A 300 6.77 15.10 -2.70
N LEU A 301 6.43 14.50 -1.55
CA LEU A 301 6.79 13.11 -1.24
C LEU A 301 5.84 12.14 -1.91
N CYS A 302 4.53 12.37 -1.78
CA CYS A 302 3.51 11.61 -2.50
C CYS A 302 2.20 12.39 -2.59
N GLU A 303 1.41 12.05 -3.61
CA GLU A 303 0.01 12.44 -3.79
C GLU A 303 -0.73 11.26 -4.39
N THR A 304 -1.86 10.84 -3.78
CA THR A 304 -2.68 9.72 -4.25
C THR A 304 -4.14 10.11 -4.37
N HIS A 305 -4.85 9.49 -5.30
CA HIS A 305 -6.29 9.66 -5.47
C HIS A 305 -7.10 8.94 -4.38
N GLU A 306 -8.39 9.27 -4.29
CA GLU A 306 -9.36 8.45 -3.59
C GLU A 306 -9.60 7.13 -4.33
N LYS A 307 -9.96 6.07 -3.62
CA LYS A 307 -10.26 4.77 -4.22
C LYS A 307 -11.64 4.75 -4.87
N ILE A 308 -11.72 4.26 -6.09
CA ILE A 308 -12.95 4.01 -6.83
C ILE A 308 -13.36 2.55 -6.61
N PRO A 309 -14.39 2.27 -5.79
CA PRO A 309 -14.77 0.89 -5.47
C PRO A 309 -15.46 0.22 -6.66
N ASN A 310 -15.34 -1.12 -6.76
CA ASN A 310 -16.03 -1.95 -7.75
C ASN A 310 -16.76 -3.10 -7.05
N LYS A 311 -18.09 -3.00 -6.99
CA LYS A 311 -18.94 -3.97 -6.30
C LYS A 311 -18.99 -5.33 -6.99
N VAL A 312 -18.92 -5.33 -8.32
CA VAL A 312 -18.99 -6.57 -9.12
C VAL A 312 -17.77 -7.44 -8.82
N LEU A 313 -16.56 -6.87 -8.91
CA LEU A 313 -15.33 -7.60 -8.60
C LEU A 313 -15.27 -8.00 -7.11
N SER A 314 -15.65 -7.11 -6.21
CA SER A 314 -15.66 -7.41 -4.77
C SER A 314 -16.64 -8.56 -4.44
N LYS A 315 -17.78 -8.65 -5.15
CA LYS A 315 -18.71 -9.77 -4.97
C LYS A 315 -18.12 -11.08 -5.50
N MET A 316 -17.45 -11.06 -6.64
CA MET A 316 -16.73 -12.22 -7.17
C MET A 316 -15.68 -12.72 -6.16
N ILE A 317 -14.90 -11.81 -5.58
CA ILE A 317 -13.91 -12.16 -4.54
C ILE A 317 -14.61 -12.75 -3.32
N TYR A 318 -15.71 -12.16 -2.87
CA TYR A 318 -16.49 -12.67 -1.74
C TYR A 318 -16.96 -14.11 -1.98
N ASP A 319 -17.50 -14.40 -3.17
CA ASP A 319 -18.01 -15.74 -3.50
C ASP A 319 -16.88 -16.77 -3.54
N ASN A 320 -15.73 -16.43 -4.12
CA ASN A 320 -14.54 -17.27 -4.11
C ASN A 320 -13.98 -17.47 -2.69
N PHE A 321 -14.01 -16.43 -1.86
CA PHE A 321 -13.56 -16.51 -0.47
C PHE A 321 -14.48 -17.40 0.36
N ALA A 322 -15.81 -17.28 0.17
CA ALA A 322 -16.77 -18.13 0.85
C ALA A 322 -16.64 -19.62 0.43
N GLU A 323 -16.25 -19.88 -0.82
CA GLU A 323 -15.98 -21.23 -1.31
C GLU A 323 -14.70 -21.82 -0.71
N LEU A 324 -13.62 -21.02 -0.67
CA LEU A 324 -12.31 -21.45 -0.20
C LEU A 324 -12.20 -21.51 1.34
N GLY A 325 -12.83 -20.55 2.03
CA GLY A 325 -12.72 -20.36 3.48
C GLY A 325 -11.49 -19.57 3.93
N ALA A 326 -11.52 -19.13 5.19
CA ALA A 326 -10.41 -18.48 5.87
C ALA A 326 -9.27 -19.46 6.21
N PRO A 327 -8.07 -18.98 6.59
CA PRO A 327 -6.99 -19.86 7.04
C PRO A 327 -7.38 -20.72 8.25
N ASP A 328 -6.97 -22.00 8.27
CA ASP A 328 -7.21 -22.91 9.38
C ASP A 328 -6.04 -22.88 10.36
N PHE A 329 -6.20 -22.15 11.46
CA PHE A 329 -5.19 -22.00 12.51
C PHE A 329 -5.30 -23.12 13.56
N THR A 330 -4.14 -23.66 13.99
CA THR A 330 -4.09 -24.70 15.04
C THR A 330 -4.45 -24.12 16.41
N PRO A 331 -4.81 -24.97 17.40
CA PRO A 331 -5.00 -24.52 18.78
C PRO A 331 -3.78 -23.80 19.35
N GLU A 332 -2.56 -24.23 19.00
CA GLU A 332 -1.31 -23.60 19.45
C GLU A 332 -1.12 -22.21 18.87
N GLU A 333 -1.46 -21.99 17.60
CA GLU A 333 -1.44 -20.66 16.96
C GLU A 333 -2.49 -19.74 17.58
N GLN A 334 -3.68 -20.25 17.87
CA GLN A 334 -4.73 -19.51 18.57
C GLN A 334 -4.29 -19.10 20.01
N GLU A 335 -3.64 -19.99 20.75
CA GLU A 335 -3.12 -19.66 22.09
C GLU A 335 -1.97 -18.65 22.01
N LEU A 336 -1.07 -18.76 21.02
CA LEU A 336 -0.02 -17.78 20.78
C LEU A 336 -0.61 -16.38 20.54
N ALA A 337 -1.63 -16.28 19.67
CA ALA A 337 -2.32 -15.02 19.38
C ALA A 337 -2.99 -14.41 20.63
N LYS A 338 -3.66 -15.24 21.44
CA LYS A 338 -4.26 -14.81 22.72
C LYS A 338 -3.23 -14.36 23.72
N GLU A 339 -2.07 -15.02 23.79
CA GLU A 339 -0.96 -14.59 24.66
C GLU A 339 -0.39 -13.25 24.22
N MET A 340 -0.23 -13.01 22.90
CA MET A 340 0.16 -11.70 22.35
C MET A 340 -0.81 -10.61 22.78
N GLN A 341 -2.13 -10.86 22.68
CA GLN A 341 -3.16 -9.89 23.07
C GLN A 341 -3.11 -9.60 24.58
N LYS A 342 -2.92 -10.62 25.43
CA LYS A 342 -2.73 -10.45 26.87
C LYS A 342 -1.51 -9.58 27.19
N ASN A 343 -0.38 -9.86 26.53
CA ASN A 343 0.87 -9.12 26.74
C ASN A 343 0.80 -7.67 26.26
N ASP A 344 -0.04 -7.39 25.26
CA ASP A 344 -0.28 -6.05 24.72
C ASP A 344 -1.42 -5.29 25.46
N GLY A 345 -2.14 -5.97 26.36
CA GLY A 345 -3.21 -5.36 27.15
C GLY A 345 -4.49 -5.05 26.38
N VAL A 346 -4.73 -5.75 25.26
CA VAL A 346 -5.93 -5.60 24.44
C VAL A 346 -6.93 -6.75 24.69
N GLU A 347 -8.14 -6.65 24.13
CA GLU A 347 -9.15 -7.70 24.23
C GLU A 347 -8.63 -9.03 23.67
N VAL A 348 -8.85 -10.12 24.40
CA VAL A 348 -8.33 -11.45 24.06
C VAL A 348 -9.37 -12.24 23.26
N LYS A 349 -9.18 -12.33 21.94
CA LYS A 349 -10.07 -13.05 21.00
C LYS A 349 -9.34 -14.20 20.27
N GLY A 350 -8.04 -14.07 20.05
CA GLY A 350 -7.26 -14.94 19.17
C GLY A 350 -7.31 -14.45 17.71
N LEU A 351 -7.07 -15.38 16.77
CA LEU A 351 -7.13 -15.12 15.33
C LEU A 351 -8.57 -15.32 14.83
N ASP A 352 -9.05 -14.39 14.00
CA ASP A 352 -10.36 -14.50 13.37
C ASP A 352 -10.35 -15.54 12.24
N THR A 353 -11.35 -16.40 12.20
CA THR A 353 -11.52 -17.47 11.19
C THR A 353 -12.82 -17.35 10.40
N GLU A 354 -13.61 -16.33 10.68
CA GLU A 354 -14.91 -16.15 10.04
C GLU A 354 -14.79 -15.15 8.88
N LEU A 355 -15.45 -15.44 7.76
CA LEU A 355 -15.61 -14.48 6.66
C LEU A 355 -16.73 -13.49 7.02
N MET A 356 -16.40 -12.21 7.11
CA MET A 356 -17.38 -11.16 7.36
C MET A 356 -18.39 -11.06 6.22
N GLU A 357 -19.62 -10.68 6.54
CA GLU A 357 -20.68 -10.45 5.54
C GLU A 357 -20.24 -9.44 4.48
N PHE A 358 -20.68 -9.67 3.24
CA PHE A 358 -20.42 -8.77 2.14
C PHE A 358 -21.10 -7.42 2.37
N GLY A 359 -20.32 -6.36 2.33
CA GLY A 359 -20.84 -5.00 2.54
C GLY A 359 -19.70 -3.97 2.51
N THR A 360 -20.10 -2.70 2.67
CA THR A 360 -19.14 -1.61 2.78
C THR A 360 -18.53 -1.55 4.17
N SER A 361 -17.26 -1.19 4.24
CA SER A 361 -16.61 -0.76 5.48
C SER A 361 -15.60 0.33 5.14
N GLY A 362 -15.24 1.14 6.11
CA GLY A 362 -14.15 2.08 5.92
C GLY A 362 -12.82 1.36 5.71
N THR A 363 -12.02 1.75 4.70
CA THR A 363 -10.66 1.27 4.52
C THR A 363 -9.64 2.26 5.05
N VAL A 364 -8.46 1.75 5.37
CA VAL A 364 -7.27 2.58 5.56
C VAL A 364 -6.81 3.15 4.22
N LEU A 365 -6.16 4.28 4.29
CA LEU A 365 -5.47 4.89 3.17
C LEU A 365 -4.42 3.94 2.62
N CYS A 366 -4.34 3.84 1.28
CA CYS A 366 -3.31 3.08 0.61
C CYS A 366 -3.18 3.56 -0.84
N ASP A 367 -1.99 3.49 -1.41
CA ASP A 367 -1.73 3.94 -2.77
C ASP A 367 -2.27 3.00 -3.87
N THR A 368 -2.87 1.86 -3.50
CA THR A 368 -3.63 0.99 -4.42
C THR A 368 -4.86 1.69 -5.01
N SER A 369 -5.24 2.85 -4.47
CA SER A 369 -6.22 3.74 -5.09
C SER A 369 -5.86 4.07 -6.55
N GLU A 370 -4.58 4.20 -6.90
CA GLU A 370 -4.12 4.50 -8.27
C GLU A 370 -4.55 3.42 -9.27
N PHE A 371 -4.52 2.15 -8.90
CA PHE A 371 -5.07 1.08 -9.74
C PHE A 371 -6.54 1.32 -10.09
N SER A 372 -7.33 1.77 -9.11
CA SER A 372 -8.77 1.96 -9.26
C SER A 372 -9.15 3.10 -10.20
N TRP A 373 -8.23 4.03 -10.46
CA TRP A 373 -8.40 5.09 -11.45
C TRP A 373 -8.02 4.66 -12.87
N CYS A 374 -7.23 3.60 -13.00
CA CYS A 374 -6.80 3.06 -14.30
C CYS A 374 -7.71 1.96 -14.83
N ALA A 375 -8.26 1.11 -13.93
CA ALA A 375 -9.19 0.03 -14.28
C ALA A 375 -10.04 -0.39 -13.07
N PRO A 376 -11.08 -1.24 -13.26
CA PRO A 376 -11.79 -1.88 -12.16
C PRO A 376 -10.83 -2.54 -11.17
N TYR A 377 -10.98 -2.26 -9.89
CA TYR A 377 -10.11 -2.75 -8.81
C TYR A 377 -10.94 -3.33 -7.66
N ALA A 378 -10.48 -4.44 -7.11
CA ALA A 378 -11.03 -5.01 -5.88
C ALA A 378 -9.95 -5.72 -5.07
N THR A 379 -10.14 -5.73 -3.76
CA THR A 379 -9.22 -6.33 -2.79
C THR A 379 -9.98 -7.12 -1.73
N PHE A 380 -9.27 -8.01 -1.04
CA PHE A 380 -9.75 -8.66 0.18
C PHE A 380 -8.70 -8.58 1.29
N TRP A 381 -9.16 -8.69 2.51
CA TRP A 381 -8.30 -8.80 3.67
C TRP A 381 -8.42 -10.19 4.28
N MET A 382 -7.30 -10.71 4.76
CA MET A 382 -7.22 -12.06 5.33
C MET A 382 -6.44 -12.03 6.64
N THR A 383 -6.94 -12.75 7.64
CA THR A 383 -6.33 -12.83 8.96
C THR A 383 -4.90 -13.33 8.90
N ALA A 384 -3.96 -12.51 9.38
CA ALA A 384 -2.53 -12.81 9.50
C ALA A 384 -1.97 -12.51 10.90
N ALA A 385 -2.76 -11.82 11.75
CA ALA A 385 -2.40 -11.49 13.12
C ALA A 385 -3.68 -11.29 13.95
N PRO A 386 -3.60 -11.34 15.31
CA PRO A 386 -4.75 -11.04 16.15
C PRO A 386 -5.08 -9.55 16.17
N GLU A 387 -6.36 -9.21 16.40
CA GLU A 387 -6.82 -7.83 16.59
C GLU A 387 -6.03 -7.12 17.70
N GLY A 388 -5.78 -5.83 17.55
CA GLY A 388 -5.04 -5.00 18.51
C GLY A 388 -4.16 -3.97 17.84
N GLY A 389 -4.61 -3.40 16.74
CA GLY A 389 -3.90 -2.42 15.91
C GLY A 389 -3.05 -3.08 14.82
N TRP A 390 -2.57 -2.25 13.88
CA TRP A 390 -1.71 -2.66 12.78
C TRP A 390 -0.39 -1.88 12.87
N HIS A 391 0.62 -2.22 12.05
CA HIS A 391 1.97 -1.64 12.12
C HIS A 391 2.60 -1.80 13.52
N ASN A 392 2.61 -3.01 14.03
CA ASN A 392 3.17 -3.30 15.36
C ASN A 392 3.88 -4.67 15.41
N TRP A 393 4.51 -4.91 16.56
CA TRP A 393 5.30 -6.12 16.80
C TRP A 393 4.50 -7.44 16.69
N LYS A 394 3.17 -7.44 16.97
CA LYS A 394 2.33 -8.65 16.86
C LYS A 394 2.21 -9.09 15.41
N VAL A 395 1.99 -8.13 14.52
CA VAL A 395 1.94 -8.40 13.07
C VAL A 395 3.28 -8.98 12.62
N ALA A 396 4.39 -8.31 12.92
CA ALA A 396 5.72 -8.81 12.57
C ALA A 396 6.00 -10.21 13.14
N SER A 397 5.59 -10.48 14.40
CA SER A 397 5.75 -11.80 15.00
C SER A 397 4.93 -12.90 14.30
N CYS A 398 3.71 -12.59 13.89
CA CYS A 398 2.81 -13.55 13.23
C CYS A 398 3.23 -13.86 11.80
N VAL A 399 3.54 -12.83 10.98
CA VAL A 399 3.82 -13.02 9.56
C VAL A 399 5.13 -13.77 9.29
N GLY A 400 6.07 -13.77 10.23
CA GLY A 400 7.28 -14.61 10.16
C GLY A 400 7.11 -16.02 10.73
N SER A 401 5.91 -16.43 11.14
CA SER A 401 5.62 -17.72 11.77
C SER A 401 4.68 -18.57 10.91
N SER A 402 4.31 -19.77 11.41
CA SER A 402 3.33 -20.63 10.75
C SER A 402 1.95 -19.99 10.53
N ILE A 403 1.59 -18.96 11.30
CA ILE A 403 0.39 -18.14 11.08
C ILE A 403 0.52 -17.43 9.73
N GLY A 404 1.65 -16.76 9.50
CA GLY A 404 1.94 -16.09 8.23
C GLY A 404 2.00 -17.06 7.06
N ASP A 405 2.61 -18.24 7.24
CA ASP A 405 2.68 -19.28 6.20
C ASP A 405 1.29 -19.73 5.75
N LYS A 406 0.39 -20.00 6.69
CA LYS A 406 -0.99 -20.40 6.38
C LYS A 406 -1.76 -19.30 5.66
N THR A 407 -1.61 -18.06 6.11
CA THR A 407 -2.25 -16.91 5.47
C THR A 407 -1.73 -16.70 4.06
N LEU A 408 -0.42 -16.74 3.84
CA LEU A 408 0.23 -16.66 2.53
C LEU A 408 -0.33 -17.68 1.55
N ILE A 409 -0.40 -18.95 1.97
CA ILE A 409 -0.86 -20.05 1.11
C ILE A 409 -2.36 -19.90 0.79
N GLN A 410 -3.17 -19.56 1.79
CA GLN A 410 -4.61 -19.35 1.58
C GLN A 410 -4.90 -18.13 0.70
N ALA A 411 -4.18 -17.03 0.89
CA ALA A 411 -4.28 -15.85 0.05
C ALA A 411 -3.84 -16.15 -1.40
N GLY A 412 -2.73 -16.86 -1.60
CA GLY A 412 -2.30 -17.28 -2.92
C GLY A 412 -3.33 -18.14 -3.67
N LYS A 413 -4.02 -19.06 -2.95
CA LYS A 413 -5.14 -19.85 -3.51
C LYS A 413 -6.29 -18.92 -3.93
N LEU A 414 -6.68 -17.98 -3.07
CA LEU A 414 -7.78 -17.07 -3.37
C LEU A 414 -7.44 -16.12 -4.52
N MET A 415 -6.19 -15.62 -4.60
CA MET A 415 -5.73 -14.81 -5.73
C MET A 415 -5.82 -15.58 -7.06
N ALA A 416 -5.38 -16.83 -7.07
CA ALA A 416 -5.50 -17.68 -8.26
C ALA A 416 -6.97 -17.97 -8.62
N PHE A 417 -7.85 -18.19 -7.64
CA PHE A 417 -9.30 -18.37 -7.87
C PHE A 417 -9.92 -17.10 -8.49
N ASN A 418 -9.58 -15.94 -7.97
CA ASN A 418 -10.08 -14.66 -8.47
C ASN A 418 -9.63 -14.41 -9.90
N GLY A 419 -8.33 -14.60 -10.21
CA GLY A 419 -7.80 -14.47 -11.55
C GLY A 419 -8.43 -15.46 -12.54
N LEU A 420 -8.58 -16.71 -12.14
CA LEU A 420 -9.22 -17.75 -12.94
C LEU A 420 -10.69 -17.42 -13.23
N THR A 421 -11.44 -17.01 -12.20
CA THR A 421 -12.85 -16.62 -12.34
C THR A 421 -13.02 -15.44 -13.30
N ALA A 422 -12.18 -14.41 -13.14
CA ALA A 422 -12.17 -13.24 -14.02
C ALA A 422 -11.85 -13.62 -15.48
N MET A 423 -10.87 -14.51 -15.71
CA MET A 423 -10.50 -14.96 -17.07
C MET A 423 -11.60 -15.81 -17.73
N MET A 424 -12.27 -16.65 -16.96
CA MET A 424 -13.23 -17.62 -17.51
C MET A 424 -14.68 -17.10 -17.56
N THR A 425 -14.95 -15.95 -16.96
CA THR A 425 -16.30 -15.36 -16.90
C THR A 425 -16.31 -13.93 -17.46
N PRO A 426 -16.26 -13.76 -18.80
CA PRO A 426 -16.17 -12.43 -19.42
C PRO A 426 -17.26 -11.44 -18.99
N SER A 427 -18.47 -11.93 -18.67
CA SER A 427 -19.56 -11.09 -18.20
C SER A 427 -19.24 -10.34 -16.90
N ILE A 428 -18.44 -10.93 -16.00
CA ILE A 428 -18.00 -10.25 -14.77
C ILE A 428 -17.14 -9.04 -15.12
N LEU A 429 -16.19 -9.18 -16.04
CA LEU A 429 -15.33 -8.07 -16.47
C LEU A 429 -16.12 -6.98 -17.22
N GLU A 430 -17.09 -7.38 -18.04
CA GLU A 430 -17.98 -6.43 -18.76
C GLU A 430 -18.82 -5.61 -17.77
N GLU A 431 -19.42 -6.26 -16.77
CA GLU A 431 -20.21 -5.61 -15.71
C GLU A 431 -19.32 -4.73 -14.80
N ALA A 432 -18.13 -5.21 -14.43
CA ALA A 432 -17.16 -4.46 -13.64
C ALA A 432 -16.67 -3.20 -14.39
N ALA A 433 -16.37 -3.32 -15.67
CA ALA A 433 -15.98 -2.19 -16.51
C ALA A 433 -17.11 -1.17 -16.68
N LYS A 434 -18.36 -1.63 -16.76
CA LYS A 434 -19.54 -0.75 -16.80
C LYS A 434 -19.68 0.03 -15.50
N GLU A 435 -19.66 -0.65 -14.34
CA GLU A 435 -19.73 -0.01 -13.04
C GLU A 435 -18.60 1.01 -12.86
N TRP A 436 -17.37 0.63 -13.24
CA TRP A 436 -16.21 1.52 -13.15
C TRP A 436 -16.40 2.80 -13.97
N LYS A 437 -16.84 2.69 -15.23
CA LYS A 437 -17.13 3.85 -16.09
C LYS A 437 -18.21 4.76 -15.52
N GLU A 438 -19.27 4.18 -14.93
CA GLU A 438 -20.34 4.93 -14.26
C GLU A 438 -19.78 5.71 -13.06
N ARG A 439 -18.93 5.10 -12.24
CA ARG A 439 -18.30 5.73 -11.07
C ARG A 439 -17.25 6.77 -11.44
N MET A 440 -16.48 6.51 -12.49
CA MET A 440 -15.56 7.51 -13.04
C MET A 440 -16.29 8.74 -13.55
N ASN A 441 -17.52 8.59 -14.03
CA ASN A 441 -18.39 9.68 -14.48
C ASN A 441 -17.69 10.65 -15.45
N GLY A 442 -16.94 10.10 -16.40
CA GLY A 442 -16.18 10.87 -17.39
C GLY A 442 -14.86 11.47 -16.90
N ARG A 443 -14.48 11.25 -15.64
CA ARG A 443 -13.13 11.58 -15.15
C ARG A 443 -12.10 10.69 -15.85
N VAL A 444 -10.93 11.24 -16.05
CA VAL A 444 -9.77 10.54 -16.63
C VAL A 444 -8.66 10.58 -15.61
N TYR A 445 -7.86 9.53 -15.55
CA TYR A 445 -6.65 9.53 -14.72
C TYR A 445 -5.73 10.67 -15.12
N GLU A 446 -5.37 11.50 -14.17
CA GLU A 446 -4.37 12.54 -14.31
C GLU A 446 -3.38 12.37 -13.15
N CYS A 447 -2.12 12.11 -13.47
CA CYS A 447 -1.10 11.97 -12.45
C CYS A 447 -1.03 13.20 -11.54
N LEU A 448 -1.10 12.98 -10.24
CA LEU A 448 -0.98 14.04 -9.23
C LEU A 448 0.48 14.45 -9.01
N ILE A 449 1.42 13.55 -9.30
CA ILE A 449 2.86 13.79 -9.14
C ILE A 449 3.40 14.54 -10.36
N PRO A 450 4.17 15.63 -10.18
CA PRO A 450 4.76 16.37 -11.30
C PRO A 450 5.60 15.49 -12.23
N CYS A 451 5.48 15.70 -13.54
CA CYS A 451 6.18 14.89 -14.56
C CYS A 451 7.72 14.94 -14.45
N LEU A 452 8.28 15.97 -13.83
CA LEU A 452 9.72 16.14 -13.65
C LEU A 452 10.25 15.60 -12.31
N LEU A 453 9.37 15.11 -11.45
CA LEU A 453 9.79 14.49 -10.19
C LEU A 453 10.28 13.08 -10.46
N TYR A 454 11.49 12.75 -10.03
CA TYR A 454 12.08 11.42 -10.09
C TYR A 454 12.18 10.84 -8.67
N THR A 455 12.15 9.52 -8.57
CA THR A 455 12.15 8.82 -7.28
C THR A 455 13.44 9.03 -6.47
N SER A 456 14.58 9.30 -7.13
CA SER A 456 15.82 9.66 -6.44
C SER A 456 15.72 10.97 -5.66
N ASP A 457 14.82 11.87 -6.07
CA ASP A 457 14.58 13.16 -5.41
C ASP A 457 13.60 13.02 -4.22
N ALA A 458 12.86 11.93 -4.16
CA ALA A 458 11.93 11.62 -3.06
C ALA A 458 12.58 10.78 -1.93
N ALA A 459 13.78 10.24 -2.17
CA ALA A 459 14.51 9.39 -1.22
C ALA A 459 15.55 10.15 -0.37
N ASP A 460 15.90 11.40 -0.73
CA ASP A 460 16.78 12.30 0.01
C ASP A 460 15.98 13.24 0.95
#